data_ac3f1cc474e0f9abdd7e0a71909c1da5
#
_entry.id   ac3f1cc474e0f9abdd7e0a71909c1da5
#
_cell.length_a   1.000
_cell.length_b   1.000
_cell.length_c   1.000
_cell.angle_alpha   90.00
_cell.angle_beta   90.00
_cell.angle_gamma   90.00
#
_symmetry.space_group_name_H-M   'P 1'
#
loop_
_entity.id
_entity.type
_entity.pdbx_description
1 polymer ?
#
loop_
_entity_poly.entity_id
_entity_poly.type
_entity_poly.pdbx_seq_one_letter_code
_entity_poly.pdbx_strand_id
1 'polypeptide(L)'
;MEIKHHGAVTGVTGSCHELILDNKASVLIDCGMFQGAENSGSESANLQLDFPITTVKALFVTHCHIDHVGRIPSLIAAGFDGPVFASKATARLLPLVLEDALKIGVTRNEALIVQFLQLLEQWLQPVEYKQWYSVDAIEGLRFRYQPAGHILGSAYIEFKYNNEIVVFSGDLGAPYAPLLPAPKSPWRADRLVIESTYGDKEHENRRNRRKQLETIIRHCLKDAGTVLIPAFSIGRTQELLYELEDIIHRHKGSTWDNIDVIVDSPLAAKFTQHYRALNELWDAEAKARKGRGRHPLGFDQLITVDSHSQHQKLVNYLKNSGRPAIVIAASGMCAGGRIVNYLKALLGDTRTDVLFVGYQAQGTPGSDIQRYGPAGGYVYLDDEKIDIKAGIYTLSGYSAHADQKNLINFVKRMRHKPKEIRIVHGDWQAKRLLKAKLTEICPTANILIPKG
;
A
#
# COMPACT_ATOMS: atom_id res chain seq x y z
N MET A 1 -15.03 -23.08 13.17
CA MET A 1 -13.90 -22.10 12.96
C MET A 1 -14.09 -20.89 13.87
N GLU A 2 -13.02 -20.35 14.44
CA GLU A 2 -12.99 -19.09 15.20
C GLU A 2 -12.04 -18.12 14.52
N ILE A 3 -12.27 -16.80 14.62
CA ILE A 3 -11.39 -15.78 14.09
C ILE A 3 -10.89 -14.94 15.27
N LYS A 4 -9.58 -14.80 15.40
CA LYS A 4 -8.93 -13.87 16.32
C LYS A 4 -8.21 -12.76 15.55
N HIS A 5 -8.05 -11.63 16.18
CA HIS A 5 -7.37 -10.50 15.59
C HIS A 5 -6.22 -10.07 16.52
N HIS A 6 -5.01 -10.04 15.98
CA HIS A 6 -3.77 -9.67 16.68
C HIS A 6 -3.24 -8.31 16.20
N GLY A 7 -4.09 -7.53 15.53
CA GLY A 7 -3.81 -6.20 15.03
C GLY A 7 -4.85 -5.69 14.05
N ALA A 8 -4.70 -4.44 13.60
CA ALA A 8 -5.62 -3.70 12.74
C ALA A 8 -7.07 -3.58 13.27
N VAL A 9 -7.24 -3.64 14.61
CA VAL A 9 -8.56 -3.53 15.27
C VAL A 9 -8.83 -2.15 15.84
N THR A 10 -7.81 -1.41 16.25
CA THR A 10 -7.93 -0.04 16.75
C THR A 10 -7.70 1.01 15.67
N GLY A 11 -6.90 0.68 14.65
CA GLY A 11 -6.52 1.57 13.55
C GLY A 11 -6.28 0.84 12.22
N VAL A 12 -5.29 1.32 11.47
CA VAL A 12 -4.99 0.90 10.09
C VAL A 12 -3.69 0.11 9.96
N THR A 13 -2.99 -0.19 11.07
CA THR A 13 -1.68 -0.86 11.00
C THR A 13 -1.62 -2.15 11.80
N GLY A 14 -0.56 -2.93 11.61
CA GLY A 14 -0.34 -4.18 12.33
C GLY A 14 -1.29 -5.32 11.93
N SER A 15 -1.78 -5.35 10.68
CA SER A 15 -2.71 -6.37 10.20
C SER A 15 -2.19 -7.77 10.50
N CYS A 16 -2.92 -8.50 11.34
CA CYS A 16 -2.61 -9.88 11.72
C CYS A 16 -3.87 -10.56 12.26
N HIS A 17 -4.33 -11.58 11.55
CA HIS A 17 -5.55 -12.28 11.91
C HIS A 17 -5.28 -13.77 11.95
N GLU A 18 -5.94 -14.48 12.86
CA GLU A 18 -5.82 -15.92 13.03
C GLU A 18 -7.16 -16.60 12.76
N LEU A 19 -7.16 -17.56 11.85
CA LEU A 19 -8.29 -18.46 11.61
C LEU A 19 -8.00 -19.79 12.31
N ILE A 20 -8.70 -20.02 13.40
CA ILE A 20 -8.60 -21.25 14.21
C ILE A 20 -9.64 -22.23 13.69
N LEU A 21 -9.18 -23.42 13.30
CA LEU A 21 -10.02 -24.46 12.69
C LEU A 21 -10.53 -25.44 13.73
N ASP A 22 -9.66 -25.80 14.65
CA ASP A 22 -9.93 -26.61 15.81
C ASP A 22 -8.94 -26.26 16.93
N ASN A 23 -8.92 -27.00 18.02
CA ASN A 23 -8.03 -26.76 19.16
C ASN A 23 -6.54 -27.04 18.88
N LYS A 24 -6.18 -27.52 17.70
CA LYS A 24 -4.83 -27.99 17.37
C LYS A 24 -4.21 -27.31 16.15
N ALA A 25 -5.01 -26.69 15.30
CA ALA A 25 -4.54 -26.08 14.06
C ALA A 25 -5.16 -24.71 13.80
N SER A 26 -4.31 -23.76 13.45
CA SER A 26 -4.70 -22.45 12.99
C SER A 26 -3.81 -21.97 11.85
N VAL A 27 -4.25 -20.92 11.16
CA VAL A 27 -3.48 -20.24 10.14
C VAL A 27 -3.50 -18.74 10.41
N LEU A 28 -2.38 -18.07 10.12
CA LEU A 28 -2.31 -16.61 10.16
C LEU A 28 -2.59 -16.00 8.79
N ILE A 29 -3.26 -14.87 8.80
CA ILE A 29 -3.49 -14.02 7.64
C ILE A 29 -2.82 -12.69 7.94
N ASP A 30 -1.75 -12.39 7.23
CA ASP A 30 -0.81 -11.30 7.45
C ASP A 30 -0.08 -11.36 8.81
N CYS A 31 1.00 -10.61 8.93
CA CYS A 31 1.76 -10.43 10.16
C CYS A 31 2.45 -9.05 10.08
N GLY A 32 1.66 -7.99 10.19
CA GLY A 32 2.05 -6.62 9.91
C GLY A 32 2.63 -5.88 11.10
N MET A 33 3.42 -4.85 10.81
CA MET A 33 4.03 -3.96 11.80
C MET A 33 3.08 -2.82 12.16
N PHE A 34 3.06 -2.44 13.43
CA PHE A 34 2.37 -1.23 13.89
C PHE A 34 3.17 0.01 13.52
N GLN A 35 2.49 1.08 13.11
CA GLN A 35 3.09 2.33 12.66
C GLN A 35 2.36 3.57 13.23
N GLY A 36 3.05 4.70 13.27
CA GLY A 36 2.46 5.99 13.69
C GLY A 36 1.98 5.99 15.13
N ALA A 37 0.82 6.58 15.40
CA ALA A 37 0.21 6.70 16.73
C ALA A 37 -0.23 5.36 17.33
N GLU A 38 -0.34 4.30 16.53
CA GLU A 38 -0.64 2.94 16.99
C GLU A 38 0.59 2.22 17.54
N ASN A 39 1.74 2.85 17.40
CA ASN A 39 3.02 2.40 17.91
C ASN A 39 3.05 2.57 19.45
N SER A 40 3.29 1.50 20.19
CA SER A 40 3.31 1.47 21.66
C SER A 40 4.55 2.11 22.33
N GLY A 41 5.31 2.94 21.59
CA GLY A 41 6.34 3.81 22.17
C GLY A 41 7.78 3.28 22.10
N SER A 42 8.03 2.02 21.74
CA SER A 42 9.39 1.54 21.40
C SER A 42 9.40 0.76 20.10
N GLU A 43 10.41 0.97 19.26
CA GLU A 43 10.56 0.23 17.99
C GLU A 43 10.56 -1.30 18.20
N SER A 44 11.13 -1.77 19.31
CA SER A 44 11.16 -3.19 19.66
C SER A 44 9.77 -3.75 20.00
N ALA A 45 8.87 -2.97 20.62
CA ALA A 45 7.53 -3.42 20.97
C ALA A 45 6.64 -3.62 19.72
N ASN A 46 6.88 -2.86 18.66
CA ASN A 46 6.11 -2.98 17.40
C ASN A 46 6.42 -4.24 16.61
N LEU A 47 7.54 -4.88 16.90
CA LEU A 47 7.99 -6.11 16.27
C LEU A 47 7.65 -7.35 17.08
N GLN A 48 7.28 -7.22 18.37
CA GLN A 48 6.98 -8.36 19.23
C GLN A 48 5.63 -9.00 18.86
N LEU A 49 5.59 -10.33 19.06
CA LEU A 49 4.35 -11.10 19.00
C LEU A 49 3.86 -11.30 20.42
N ASP A 50 2.65 -10.85 20.70
CA ASP A 50 1.98 -10.93 22.00
C ASP A 50 0.98 -12.10 22.10
N PHE A 51 1.07 -13.04 21.16
CA PHE A 51 0.20 -14.21 21.06
C PHE A 51 1.00 -15.49 20.80
N PRO A 52 0.51 -16.66 21.27
CA PRO A 52 1.17 -17.94 21.04
C PRO A 52 1.03 -18.40 19.58
N ILE A 53 2.11 -18.98 19.02
CA ILE A 53 2.14 -19.45 17.63
C ILE A 53 2.15 -20.99 17.50
N THR A 54 2.07 -21.72 18.59
CA THR A 54 2.20 -23.19 18.63
C THR A 54 1.18 -23.94 17.77
N THR A 55 0.01 -23.36 17.56
CA THR A 55 -1.08 -23.92 16.73
C THR A 55 -0.99 -23.47 15.27
N VAL A 56 -0.15 -22.46 14.97
CA VAL A 56 -0.06 -21.86 13.63
C VAL A 56 0.69 -22.80 12.68
N LYS A 57 0.00 -23.26 11.63
CA LYS A 57 0.54 -24.21 10.65
C LYS A 57 0.92 -23.57 9.32
N ALA A 58 0.41 -22.38 9.01
CA ALA A 58 0.74 -21.67 7.79
C ALA A 58 0.51 -20.16 7.98
N LEU A 59 1.24 -19.34 7.20
CA LEU A 59 1.02 -17.91 7.04
C LEU A 59 0.49 -17.63 5.63
N PHE A 60 -0.52 -16.79 5.52
CA PHE A 60 -1.09 -16.32 4.27
C PHE A 60 -0.90 -14.82 4.14
N VAL A 61 -0.15 -14.38 3.14
CA VAL A 61 0.14 -12.97 2.90
C VAL A 61 -0.83 -12.43 1.85
N THR A 62 -1.64 -11.44 2.22
CA THR A 62 -2.57 -10.78 1.30
C THR A 62 -1.82 -9.89 0.31
N HIS A 63 -0.87 -9.13 0.79
CA HIS A 63 0.01 -8.27 -0.01
C HIS A 63 1.24 -7.83 0.81
N CYS A 64 2.22 -7.19 0.19
CA CYS A 64 3.51 -6.93 0.81
C CYS A 64 3.71 -5.50 1.33
N HIS A 65 2.67 -4.76 1.74
CA HIS A 65 2.87 -3.55 2.54
C HIS A 65 3.35 -3.90 3.95
N ILE A 66 4.12 -3.00 4.54
CA ILE A 66 4.84 -3.27 5.81
C ILE A 66 3.89 -3.49 7.00
N ASP A 67 2.74 -2.87 7.00
CA ASP A 67 1.66 -3.04 7.97
C ASP A 67 0.90 -4.37 7.81
N HIS A 68 1.24 -5.18 6.79
CA HIS A 68 0.77 -6.56 6.57
C HIS A 68 1.88 -7.61 6.70
N VAL A 69 3.16 -7.24 6.60
CA VAL A 69 4.26 -8.23 6.57
C VAL A 69 5.40 -7.93 7.53
N GLY A 70 5.43 -6.76 8.15
CA GLY A 70 6.63 -6.27 8.85
C GLY A 70 7.03 -7.05 10.10
N ARG A 71 6.16 -7.88 10.69
CA ARG A 71 6.47 -8.77 11.81
C ARG A 71 6.75 -10.22 11.37
N ILE A 72 6.83 -10.53 10.07
CA ILE A 72 7.25 -11.85 9.60
C ILE A 72 8.63 -12.24 10.14
N PRO A 73 9.64 -11.36 10.20
CA PRO A 73 10.91 -11.69 10.83
C PRO A 73 10.77 -12.14 12.29
N SER A 74 9.91 -11.47 13.06
CA SER A 74 9.64 -11.83 14.46
C SER A 74 8.86 -13.15 14.57
N LEU A 75 7.94 -13.43 13.64
CA LEU A 75 7.22 -14.69 13.58
C LEU A 75 8.18 -15.85 13.37
N ILE A 76 9.15 -15.72 12.46
CA ILE A 76 10.19 -16.70 12.19
C ILE A 76 11.11 -16.86 13.40
N ALA A 77 11.53 -15.75 14.01
CA ALA A 77 12.36 -15.77 15.21
C ALA A 77 11.66 -16.41 16.42
N ALA A 78 10.32 -16.35 16.48
CA ALA A 78 9.52 -17.02 17.51
C ALA A 78 9.36 -18.54 17.27
N GLY A 79 9.94 -19.09 16.19
CA GLY A 79 9.95 -20.52 15.88
C GLY A 79 8.88 -20.98 14.90
N PHE A 80 8.25 -20.07 14.15
CA PHE A 80 7.40 -20.47 13.03
C PHE A 80 8.26 -21.09 11.91
N ASP A 81 7.86 -22.25 11.43
CA ASP A 81 8.56 -23.05 10.42
C ASP A 81 7.61 -23.59 9.31
N GLY A 82 6.40 -23.07 9.27
CA GLY A 82 5.38 -23.45 8.28
C GLY A 82 5.50 -22.73 6.94
N PRO A 83 4.70 -23.17 5.92
CA PRO A 83 4.67 -22.53 4.62
C PRO A 83 4.11 -21.10 4.70
N VAL A 84 4.67 -20.21 3.87
CA VAL A 84 4.22 -18.84 3.66
C VAL A 84 3.59 -18.73 2.26
N PHE A 85 2.27 -18.75 2.20
CA PHE A 85 1.55 -18.62 0.94
C PHE A 85 1.39 -17.16 0.53
N ALA A 86 1.63 -16.87 -0.75
CA ALA A 86 1.45 -15.55 -1.33
C ALA A 86 1.12 -15.67 -2.83
N SER A 87 0.49 -14.65 -3.42
CA SER A 87 0.38 -14.61 -4.88
C SER A 87 1.77 -14.58 -5.52
N LYS A 88 1.93 -15.04 -6.75
CA LYS A 88 3.22 -15.03 -7.46
C LYS A 88 3.93 -13.68 -7.42
N ALA A 89 3.18 -12.59 -7.59
CA ALA A 89 3.78 -11.26 -7.55
C ALA A 89 4.16 -10.86 -6.12
N THR A 90 3.29 -11.07 -5.13
CA THR A 90 3.62 -10.82 -3.72
C THR A 90 4.83 -11.64 -3.29
N ALA A 91 4.90 -12.92 -3.64
CA ALA A 91 6.05 -13.78 -3.35
C ALA A 91 7.37 -13.23 -3.91
N ARG A 92 7.34 -12.61 -5.10
CA ARG A 92 8.52 -12.00 -5.73
C ARG A 92 8.91 -10.65 -5.11
N LEU A 93 7.95 -9.91 -4.56
CA LEU A 93 8.16 -8.57 -4.01
C LEU A 93 8.45 -8.59 -2.51
N LEU A 94 7.93 -9.58 -1.78
CA LEU A 94 8.03 -9.72 -0.33
C LEU A 94 9.47 -9.69 0.20
N PRO A 95 10.44 -10.42 -0.38
CA PRO A 95 11.82 -10.37 0.08
C PRO A 95 12.43 -8.97 0.03
N LEU A 96 12.09 -8.16 -0.98
CA LEU A 96 12.59 -6.79 -1.11
C LEU A 96 12.04 -5.86 -0.02
N VAL A 97 10.76 -6.02 0.33
CA VAL A 97 10.13 -5.25 1.41
C VAL A 97 10.75 -5.60 2.75
N LEU A 98 10.91 -6.89 3.03
CA LEU A 98 11.46 -7.35 4.31
C LEU A 98 12.96 -7.05 4.43
N GLU A 99 13.73 -7.12 3.34
CA GLU A 99 15.14 -6.67 3.32
C GLU A 99 15.27 -5.21 3.73
N ASP A 100 14.47 -4.33 3.13
CA ASP A 100 14.48 -2.90 3.42
C ASP A 100 14.04 -2.62 4.87
N ALA A 101 12.97 -3.26 5.33
CA ALA A 101 12.47 -3.13 6.70
C ALA A 101 13.50 -3.58 7.74
N LEU A 102 14.19 -4.70 7.51
CA LEU A 102 15.25 -5.19 8.38
C LEU A 102 16.43 -4.22 8.45
N LYS A 103 16.88 -3.66 7.32
CA LYS A 103 17.96 -2.69 7.23
C LYS A 103 17.66 -1.39 7.98
N ILE A 104 16.41 -0.93 7.93
CA ILE A 104 16.00 0.33 8.56
C ILE A 104 15.71 0.16 10.04
N GLY A 105 14.96 -0.87 10.45
CA GLY A 105 14.36 -0.94 11.78
C GLY A 105 14.91 -2.03 12.69
N VAL A 106 15.72 -3.01 12.19
CA VAL A 106 16.10 -4.17 13.00
C VAL A 106 17.61 -4.36 13.11
N THR A 107 18.32 -4.45 11.98
CA THR A 107 19.76 -4.74 11.99
C THR A 107 20.45 -4.26 10.73
N ARG A 108 21.72 -3.83 10.91
CA ARG A 108 22.61 -3.53 9.78
C ARG A 108 23.54 -4.69 9.43
N ASN A 109 23.39 -5.84 10.12
CA ASN A 109 24.19 -7.03 9.83
C ASN A 109 23.67 -7.73 8.58
N GLU A 110 24.37 -7.53 7.46
CA GLU A 110 24.00 -8.10 6.16
C GLU A 110 23.94 -9.64 6.17
N ALA A 111 24.80 -10.30 6.94
CA ALA A 111 24.81 -11.77 7.02
C ALA A 111 23.51 -12.32 7.65
N LEU A 112 23.00 -11.66 8.70
CA LEU A 112 21.71 -12.03 9.31
C LEU A 112 20.54 -11.77 8.36
N ILE A 113 20.58 -10.67 7.62
CA ILE A 113 19.54 -10.36 6.63
C ILE A 113 19.53 -11.42 5.52
N VAL A 114 20.69 -11.78 4.98
CA VAL A 114 20.81 -12.82 3.94
C VAL A 114 20.30 -14.17 4.45
N GLN A 115 20.67 -14.55 5.67
CA GLN A 115 20.21 -15.80 6.29
C GLN A 115 18.68 -15.83 6.46
N PHE A 116 18.10 -14.73 6.91
CA PHE A 116 16.64 -14.60 7.01
C PHE A 116 15.95 -14.73 5.64
N LEU A 117 16.46 -14.04 4.62
CA LEU A 117 15.89 -14.10 3.28
C LEU A 117 15.97 -15.49 2.66
N GLN A 118 17.06 -16.22 2.91
CA GLN A 118 17.21 -17.62 2.49
C GLN A 118 16.18 -18.54 3.17
N LEU A 119 15.92 -18.37 4.48
CA LEU A 119 14.88 -19.11 5.20
C LEU A 119 13.50 -18.77 4.65
N LEU A 120 13.19 -17.50 4.45
CA LEU A 120 11.93 -17.06 3.88
C LEU A 120 11.70 -17.68 2.50
N GLU A 121 12.72 -17.71 1.64
CA GLU A 121 12.63 -18.28 0.29
C GLU A 121 12.29 -19.78 0.31
N GLN A 122 12.83 -20.54 1.29
CA GLN A 122 12.52 -21.95 1.45
C GLN A 122 11.06 -22.21 1.83
N TRP A 123 10.42 -21.32 2.60
CA TRP A 123 9.04 -21.48 3.08
C TRP A 123 8.01 -20.80 2.17
N LEU A 124 8.46 -19.92 1.27
CA LEU A 124 7.58 -19.16 0.41
C LEU A 124 6.97 -20.04 -0.68
N GLN A 125 5.64 -20.10 -0.70
CA GLN A 125 4.83 -20.89 -1.62
C GLN A 125 4.01 -19.96 -2.54
N PRO A 126 4.52 -19.65 -3.73
CA PRO A 126 3.78 -18.83 -4.70
C PRO A 126 2.55 -19.58 -5.22
N VAL A 127 1.39 -18.90 -5.22
CA VAL A 127 0.14 -19.47 -5.72
C VAL A 127 -0.45 -18.64 -6.86
N GLU A 128 -1.19 -19.31 -7.74
CA GLU A 128 -1.95 -18.65 -8.82
C GLU A 128 -3.28 -18.12 -8.31
N TYR A 129 -3.73 -17.00 -8.87
CA TYR A 129 -5.07 -16.50 -8.63
C TYR A 129 -6.15 -17.49 -9.13
N LYS A 130 -7.28 -17.50 -8.45
CA LYS A 130 -8.50 -18.22 -8.82
C LYS A 130 -8.41 -19.74 -8.77
N GLN A 131 -7.31 -20.31 -8.34
CA GLN A 131 -7.14 -21.74 -8.15
C GLN A 131 -7.29 -22.11 -6.67
N TRP A 132 -7.91 -23.27 -6.41
CA TRP A 132 -8.04 -23.82 -5.08
C TRP A 132 -6.82 -24.70 -4.75
N TYR A 133 -6.22 -24.43 -3.61
CA TYR A 133 -5.11 -25.19 -3.04
C TYR A 133 -5.54 -25.81 -1.71
N SER A 134 -4.83 -26.85 -1.27
CA SER A 134 -4.94 -27.43 0.06
C SER A 134 -3.75 -27.04 0.91
N VAL A 135 -3.90 -27.11 2.23
CA VAL A 135 -2.79 -26.95 3.18
C VAL A 135 -2.46 -28.34 3.71
N ASP A 136 -1.29 -28.86 3.38
CA ASP A 136 -0.93 -30.27 3.70
C ASP A 136 -0.98 -30.55 5.21
N ALA A 137 -0.59 -29.58 6.04
CA ALA A 137 -0.62 -29.68 7.49
C ALA A 137 -2.04 -29.66 8.11
N ILE A 138 -3.10 -29.38 7.33
CA ILE A 138 -4.46 -29.21 7.82
C ILE A 138 -5.45 -29.91 6.88
N GLU A 139 -5.87 -31.11 7.25
CA GLU A 139 -6.83 -31.88 6.46
C GLU A 139 -8.14 -31.12 6.27
N GLY A 140 -8.65 -31.11 5.04
CA GLY A 140 -9.92 -30.48 4.66
C GLY A 140 -9.88 -28.96 4.49
N LEU A 141 -8.78 -28.27 4.86
CA LEU A 141 -8.63 -26.85 4.61
C LEU A 141 -8.21 -26.60 3.14
N ARG A 142 -9.02 -25.81 2.45
CA ARG A 142 -8.69 -25.32 1.10
C ARG A 142 -8.73 -23.80 1.09
N PHE A 143 -7.87 -23.22 0.26
CA PHE A 143 -7.82 -21.76 0.10
C PHE A 143 -7.69 -21.35 -1.36
N ARG A 144 -8.05 -20.09 -1.65
CA ARG A 144 -7.94 -19.50 -2.97
C ARG A 144 -7.63 -18.01 -2.87
N TYR A 145 -6.66 -17.57 -3.63
CA TYR A 145 -6.33 -16.15 -3.80
C TYR A 145 -7.12 -15.53 -4.94
N GLN A 146 -7.65 -14.32 -4.72
CA GLN A 146 -8.36 -13.55 -5.72
C GLN A 146 -7.75 -12.14 -5.80
N PRO A 147 -7.61 -11.54 -6.99
CA PRO A 147 -7.03 -10.20 -7.12
C PRO A 147 -7.79 -9.17 -6.27
N ALA A 148 -7.08 -8.43 -5.42
CA ALA A 148 -7.62 -7.34 -4.61
C ALA A 148 -7.44 -5.96 -5.25
N GLY A 149 -6.50 -5.79 -6.21
CA GLY A 149 -6.32 -4.57 -6.99
C GLY A 149 -5.75 -3.38 -6.22
N HIS A 150 -5.18 -3.61 -5.02
CA HIS A 150 -4.60 -2.59 -4.18
C HIS A 150 -3.17 -2.24 -4.60
N ILE A 151 -2.29 -3.24 -4.67
CA ILE A 151 -0.96 -3.18 -5.29
C ILE A 151 -0.74 -4.43 -6.14
N LEU A 152 0.33 -4.46 -6.94
CA LEU A 152 0.66 -5.64 -7.74
C LEU A 152 0.88 -6.85 -6.82
N GLY A 153 0.11 -7.90 -7.06
CA GLY A 153 0.15 -9.10 -6.24
C GLY A 153 -0.87 -9.14 -5.11
N SER A 154 -1.53 -8.03 -4.77
CA SER A 154 -2.52 -8.01 -3.70
C SER A 154 -3.69 -8.95 -3.96
N ALA A 155 -4.15 -9.60 -2.89
CA ALA A 155 -5.23 -10.58 -2.94
C ALA A 155 -6.15 -10.47 -1.73
N TYR A 156 -7.43 -10.74 -1.95
CA TYR A 156 -8.26 -11.26 -0.89
C TYR A 156 -8.22 -12.79 -0.91
N ILE A 157 -8.45 -13.41 0.25
CA ILE A 157 -8.26 -14.85 0.42
C ILE A 157 -9.58 -15.49 0.85
N GLU A 158 -9.99 -16.52 0.13
CA GLU A 158 -11.13 -17.37 0.47
C GLU A 158 -10.62 -18.67 1.10
N PHE A 159 -11.05 -18.98 2.32
CA PHE A 159 -10.81 -20.25 2.99
C PHE A 159 -12.08 -21.07 2.99
N LYS A 160 -11.97 -22.34 2.64
CA LYS A 160 -13.07 -23.30 2.69
C LYS A 160 -12.73 -24.46 3.63
N TYR A 161 -13.55 -24.63 4.67
CA TYR A 161 -13.42 -25.71 5.65
C TYR A 161 -14.81 -26.13 6.15
N ASN A 162 -15.12 -27.43 6.20
CA ASN A 162 -16.40 -27.95 6.65
C ASN A 162 -17.63 -27.27 5.99
N ASN A 163 -17.58 -27.06 4.67
CA ASN A 163 -18.61 -26.35 3.86
C ASN A 163 -18.81 -24.86 4.20
N GLU A 164 -18.09 -24.31 5.13
CA GLU A 164 -18.08 -22.87 5.44
C GLU A 164 -16.99 -22.16 4.63
N ILE A 165 -17.30 -20.94 4.14
CA ILE A 165 -16.36 -20.08 3.43
C ILE A 165 -16.11 -18.82 4.26
N VAL A 166 -14.86 -18.63 4.65
CA VAL A 166 -14.36 -17.41 5.33
C VAL A 166 -13.54 -16.60 4.34
N VAL A 167 -13.80 -15.31 4.25
CA VAL A 167 -13.08 -14.39 3.36
C VAL A 167 -12.37 -13.34 4.18
N PHE A 168 -11.07 -13.15 3.92
CA PHE A 168 -10.27 -12.05 4.41
C PHE A 168 -9.95 -11.12 3.24
N SER A 169 -10.41 -9.87 3.31
CA SER A 169 -10.26 -8.94 2.20
C SER A 169 -8.81 -8.52 1.95
N GLY A 170 -7.95 -8.53 2.99
CA GLY A 170 -6.77 -7.69 2.96
C GLY A 170 -7.19 -6.27 2.59
N ASP A 171 -6.32 -5.53 1.94
CA ASP A 171 -6.63 -4.21 1.41
C ASP A 171 -7.22 -4.31 0.01
N LEU A 172 -8.40 -3.72 -0.16
CA LEU A 172 -9.12 -3.73 -1.42
C LEU A 172 -8.76 -2.49 -2.24
N GLY A 173 -8.43 -2.72 -3.49
CA GLY A 173 -8.18 -1.66 -4.44
C GLY A 173 -9.46 -1.01 -4.95
N ALA A 174 -9.29 0.18 -5.46
CA ALA A 174 -10.39 0.90 -6.05
C ALA A 174 -10.54 0.61 -7.55
N PRO A 175 -11.75 0.71 -8.10
CA PRO A 175 -11.94 0.62 -9.55
C PRO A 175 -11.24 1.77 -10.27
N TYR A 176 -10.80 1.49 -11.50
CA TYR A 176 -10.08 2.44 -12.34
C TYR A 176 -8.70 2.86 -11.80
N ALA A 177 -8.10 2.07 -10.92
CA ALA A 177 -6.68 2.23 -10.60
C ALA A 177 -5.83 1.89 -11.84
N PRO A 178 -4.75 2.65 -12.12
CA PRO A 178 -3.84 2.30 -13.19
C PRO A 178 -3.18 0.94 -12.97
N LEU A 179 -2.87 0.24 -14.04
CA LEU A 179 -2.13 -1.03 -14.06
C LEU A 179 -2.89 -2.25 -13.54
N LEU A 180 -3.79 -2.10 -12.57
CA LEU A 180 -4.34 -3.23 -11.83
C LEU A 180 -5.84 -3.43 -12.07
N PRO A 181 -6.30 -4.69 -12.19
CA PRO A 181 -7.71 -4.97 -12.28
C PRO A 181 -8.42 -4.70 -10.95
N ALA A 182 -9.61 -4.11 -11.00
CA ALA A 182 -10.45 -3.92 -9.82
C ALA A 182 -10.84 -5.28 -9.18
N PRO A 183 -10.99 -5.34 -7.84
CA PRO A 183 -11.43 -6.54 -7.16
C PRO A 183 -12.84 -6.94 -7.61
N LYS A 184 -13.05 -8.24 -7.81
CA LYS A 184 -14.37 -8.82 -8.01
C LYS A 184 -14.87 -9.40 -6.70
N SER A 185 -16.13 -9.15 -6.38
CA SER A 185 -16.75 -9.73 -5.18
C SER A 185 -16.71 -11.26 -5.21
N PRO A 186 -16.46 -11.93 -4.09
CA PRO A 186 -16.59 -13.38 -4.00
C PRO A 186 -18.03 -13.80 -4.26
N TRP A 187 -18.23 -15.00 -4.79
CA TRP A 187 -19.57 -15.54 -5.02
C TRP A 187 -20.34 -15.74 -3.71
N ARG A 188 -19.63 -16.23 -2.68
CA ARG A 188 -20.16 -16.54 -1.35
C ARG A 188 -19.11 -16.23 -0.30
N ALA A 189 -19.56 -15.70 0.82
CA ALA A 189 -18.86 -15.72 2.08
C ALA A 189 -19.88 -16.09 3.18
N ASP A 190 -19.52 -16.98 4.09
CA ASP A 190 -20.31 -17.22 5.29
C ASP A 190 -19.87 -16.24 6.40
N ARG A 191 -18.56 -15.99 6.47
CA ARG A 191 -17.93 -14.93 7.30
C ARG A 191 -17.01 -14.09 6.43
N LEU A 192 -16.99 -12.79 6.72
CA LEU A 192 -16.15 -11.80 6.03
C LEU A 192 -15.39 -10.98 7.05
N VAL A 193 -14.06 -10.91 6.89
CA VAL A 193 -13.21 -9.89 7.51
C VAL A 193 -12.90 -8.87 6.43
N ILE A 194 -13.28 -7.61 6.65
CA ILE A 194 -13.17 -6.55 5.62
C ILE A 194 -12.47 -5.32 6.18
N GLU A 195 -11.59 -4.73 5.34
CA GLU A 195 -10.97 -3.43 5.62
C GLU A 195 -11.99 -2.29 5.67
N SER A 196 -11.58 -1.17 6.22
CA SER A 196 -12.41 0.02 6.34
C SER A 196 -11.64 1.34 6.31
N THR A 197 -10.48 1.37 5.66
CA THR A 197 -9.61 2.56 5.60
C THR A 197 -10.36 3.83 5.18
N TYR A 198 -11.23 3.74 4.19
CA TYR A 198 -12.13 4.82 3.78
C TYR A 198 -13.60 4.42 3.93
N GLY A 199 -13.93 3.78 5.05
CA GLY A 199 -15.30 3.37 5.37
C GLY A 199 -16.26 4.54 5.65
N ASP A 200 -15.74 5.77 5.78
CA ASP A 200 -16.47 6.99 6.13
C ASP A 200 -16.72 7.93 4.94
N LYS A 201 -16.04 7.74 3.80
CA LYS A 201 -16.11 8.70 2.67
C LYS A 201 -15.95 8.04 1.32
N GLU A 202 -16.44 8.73 0.29
CA GLU A 202 -16.20 8.42 -1.10
C GLU A 202 -15.03 9.27 -1.62
N HIS A 203 -14.22 8.70 -2.51
CA HIS A 203 -13.18 9.46 -3.19
C HIS A 203 -13.78 10.43 -4.20
N GLU A 204 -13.08 11.53 -4.42
CA GLU A 204 -13.37 12.42 -5.54
C GLU A 204 -13.38 11.63 -6.85
N ASN A 205 -14.02 12.22 -7.86
CA ASN A 205 -14.18 11.56 -9.14
C ASN A 205 -12.82 11.15 -9.74
N ARG A 206 -12.49 9.86 -9.65
CA ARG A 206 -11.23 9.27 -10.13
C ARG A 206 -10.99 9.51 -11.62
N ARG A 207 -12.04 9.74 -12.41
CA ARG A 207 -11.91 10.06 -13.84
C ARG A 207 -11.25 11.42 -14.07
N ASN A 208 -11.34 12.33 -13.11
CA ASN A 208 -10.77 13.67 -13.20
C ASN A 208 -9.36 13.77 -12.64
N ARG A 209 -8.87 12.76 -11.89
CA ARG A 209 -7.55 12.82 -11.21
C ARG A 209 -6.41 13.14 -12.16
N ARG A 210 -6.39 12.53 -13.36
CA ARG A 210 -5.36 12.80 -14.36
C ARG A 210 -5.39 14.27 -14.84
N LYS A 211 -6.59 14.83 -15.06
CA LYS A 211 -6.72 16.25 -15.43
C LYS A 211 -6.25 17.18 -14.31
N GLN A 212 -6.53 16.83 -13.07
CA GLN A 212 -6.05 17.58 -11.89
C GLN A 212 -4.52 17.49 -11.79
N LEU A 213 -3.93 16.30 -11.94
CA LEU A 213 -2.48 16.12 -11.99
C LEU A 213 -1.85 16.96 -13.12
N GLU A 214 -2.42 16.89 -14.31
CA GLU A 214 -1.98 17.70 -15.47
C GLU A 214 -2.03 19.20 -15.17
N THR A 215 -3.05 19.68 -14.46
CA THR A 215 -3.17 21.11 -14.11
C THR A 215 -2.04 21.55 -13.16
N ILE A 216 -1.69 20.73 -12.16
CA ILE A 216 -0.59 21.02 -11.23
C ILE A 216 0.75 21.03 -11.97
N ILE A 217 0.98 20.06 -12.87
CA ILE A 217 2.20 20.02 -13.66
C ILE A 217 2.30 21.22 -14.61
N ARG A 218 1.18 21.68 -15.19
CA ARG A 218 1.16 22.93 -16.01
C ARG A 218 1.56 24.16 -15.20
N HIS A 219 1.20 24.24 -13.92
CA HIS A 219 1.64 25.31 -13.04
C HIS A 219 3.17 25.26 -12.87
N CYS A 220 3.71 24.09 -12.54
CA CYS A 220 5.14 23.83 -12.44
C CYS A 220 5.93 24.20 -13.72
N LEU A 221 5.39 23.87 -14.90
CA LEU A 221 6.01 24.22 -16.18
C LEU A 221 6.01 25.74 -16.45
N LYS A 222 5.00 26.45 -15.94
CA LYS A 222 4.84 27.89 -16.15
C LYS A 222 5.80 28.72 -15.34
N ASP A 223 6.04 28.34 -14.08
CA ASP A 223 6.88 29.08 -13.14
C ASP A 223 8.29 28.47 -12.95
N ALA A 224 8.59 27.41 -13.72
CA ALA A 224 9.85 26.67 -13.65
C ALA A 224 10.13 26.11 -12.24
N GLY A 225 9.10 25.62 -11.57
CA GLY A 225 9.13 25.10 -10.21
C GLY A 225 9.35 23.60 -10.11
N THR A 226 9.07 23.06 -8.94
CA THR A 226 9.18 21.62 -8.66
C THR A 226 7.91 21.07 -8.05
N VAL A 227 7.38 19.97 -8.60
CA VAL A 227 6.30 19.19 -7.95
C VAL A 227 6.91 18.10 -7.09
N LEU A 228 6.72 18.17 -5.78
CA LEU A 228 7.12 17.13 -4.83
C LEU A 228 5.96 16.19 -4.55
N ILE A 229 6.14 14.89 -4.77
CA ILE A 229 5.11 13.88 -4.55
C ILE A 229 5.62 12.85 -3.53
N PRO A 230 5.25 12.98 -2.25
CA PRO A 230 5.48 11.96 -1.25
C PRO A 230 4.73 10.67 -1.64
N ALA A 231 5.44 9.58 -1.85
CA ALA A 231 4.84 8.34 -2.28
C ALA A 231 5.52 7.10 -1.69
N PHE A 232 4.73 6.06 -1.44
CA PHE A 232 5.30 4.76 -1.10
C PHE A 232 6.05 4.16 -2.29
N SER A 233 7.12 3.45 -2.00
CA SER A 233 8.01 2.87 -3.02
C SER A 233 7.30 1.84 -3.91
N ILE A 234 6.28 1.15 -3.37
CA ILE A 234 5.48 0.16 -4.08
C ILE A 234 4.03 0.65 -4.27
N GLY A 235 3.47 0.39 -5.44
CA GLY A 235 2.09 0.70 -5.83
C GLY A 235 1.95 2.13 -6.31
N ARG A 236 1.94 3.10 -5.42
CA ARG A 236 1.66 4.51 -5.74
C ARG A 236 2.66 5.11 -6.74
N THR A 237 3.94 4.88 -6.55
CA THR A 237 4.98 5.36 -7.48
C THR A 237 4.72 4.84 -8.90
N GLN A 238 4.40 3.55 -9.07
CA GLN A 238 4.19 2.95 -10.38
C GLN A 238 2.90 3.46 -11.06
N GLU A 239 1.84 3.70 -10.28
CA GLU A 239 0.60 4.28 -10.82
C GLU A 239 0.79 5.73 -11.28
N LEU A 240 1.56 6.53 -10.52
CA LEU A 240 1.92 7.88 -10.94
C LEU A 240 2.75 7.87 -12.22
N LEU A 241 3.77 7.02 -12.32
CA LEU A 241 4.56 6.89 -13.54
C LEU A 241 3.71 6.54 -14.76
N TYR A 242 2.75 5.63 -14.57
CA TYR A 242 1.82 5.24 -15.64
C TYR A 242 0.98 6.42 -16.16
N GLU A 243 0.51 7.28 -15.27
CA GLU A 243 -0.29 8.45 -15.67
C GLU A 243 0.57 9.61 -16.18
N LEU A 244 1.75 9.82 -15.60
CA LEU A 244 2.70 10.84 -16.06
C LEU A 244 3.16 10.56 -17.50
N GLU A 245 3.48 9.30 -17.80
CA GLU A 245 3.82 8.89 -19.17
C GLU A 245 2.67 9.20 -20.14
N ASP A 246 1.42 8.94 -19.77
CA ASP A 246 0.27 9.24 -20.62
C ASP A 246 0.07 10.75 -20.84
N ILE A 247 0.24 11.55 -19.79
CA ILE A 247 0.14 13.01 -19.90
C ILE A 247 1.25 13.54 -20.82
N ILE A 248 2.51 13.18 -20.57
CA ILE A 248 3.66 13.62 -21.38
C ILE A 248 3.48 13.20 -22.84
N HIS A 249 3.11 11.93 -23.09
CA HIS A 249 2.87 11.42 -24.44
C HIS A 249 1.80 12.22 -25.21
N ARG A 250 0.74 12.70 -24.54
CA ARG A 250 -0.30 13.51 -25.16
C ARG A 250 0.15 14.93 -25.51
N HIS A 251 1.20 15.41 -24.84
CA HIS A 251 1.78 16.73 -25.05
C HIS A 251 3.12 16.69 -25.77
N LYS A 252 3.43 15.58 -26.45
CA LYS A 252 4.66 15.42 -27.24
C LYS A 252 4.84 16.55 -28.24
N GLY A 253 6.05 17.05 -28.38
CA GLY A 253 6.39 18.20 -29.24
C GLY A 253 6.19 19.55 -28.57
N SER A 254 6.09 19.60 -27.25
CA SER A 254 5.90 20.81 -26.46
C SER A 254 6.91 20.89 -25.30
N THR A 255 6.75 21.89 -24.41
CA THR A 255 7.56 22.05 -23.20
C THR A 255 7.52 20.84 -22.25
N TRP A 256 6.53 19.98 -22.40
CA TRP A 256 6.40 18.74 -21.63
C TRP A 256 7.50 17.70 -21.94
N ASP A 257 8.12 17.77 -23.12
CA ASP A 257 9.23 16.89 -23.46
C ASP A 257 10.50 17.17 -22.63
N ASN A 258 10.57 18.34 -22.00
CA ASN A 258 11.72 18.80 -21.23
C ASN A 258 11.53 18.71 -19.71
N ILE A 259 10.41 18.15 -19.23
CA ILE A 259 10.20 17.98 -17.78
C ILE A 259 10.91 16.72 -17.28
N ASP A 260 11.69 16.87 -16.21
CA ASP A 260 12.32 15.72 -15.58
C ASP A 260 11.32 15.03 -14.62
N VAL A 261 11.12 13.73 -14.77
CA VAL A 261 10.34 12.89 -13.83
C VAL A 261 11.33 12.05 -13.03
N ILE A 262 11.52 12.41 -11.78
CA ILE A 262 12.57 11.88 -10.93
C ILE A 262 11.97 10.93 -9.90
N VAL A 263 12.37 9.66 -9.91
CA VAL A 263 12.09 8.70 -8.84
C VAL A 263 13.31 8.61 -7.94
N ASP A 264 13.24 9.28 -6.80
CA ASP A 264 14.32 9.31 -5.83
C ASP A 264 14.08 8.32 -4.69
N SER A 265 14.12 7.05 -5.04
CA SER A 265 14.01 5.91 -4.14
C SER A 265 14.58 4.66 -4.82
N PRO A 266 15.75 4.12 -4.37
CA PRO A 266 16.31 2.89 -4.92
C PRO A 266 15.34 1.71 -4.83
N LEU A 267 14.57 1.64 -3.74
CA LEU A 267 13.56 0.60 -3.56
C LEU A 267 12.42 0.74 -4.58
N ALA A 268 11.94 1.97 -4.84
CA ALA A 268 10.91 2.22 -5.85
C ALA A 268 11.41 1.88 -7.27
N ALA A 269 12.68 2.12 -7.57
CA ALA A 269 13.30 1.69 -8.84
C ALA A 269 13.28 0.16 -8.99
N LYS A 270 13.67 -0.59 -7.95
CA LYS A 270 13.59 -2.06 -7.92
C LYS A 270 12.15 -2.55 -8.12
N PHE A 271 11.18 -1.99 -7.39
CA PHE A 271 9.78 -2.36 -7.58
C PHE A 271 9.27 -2.06 -8.99
N THR A 272 9.66 -0.93 -9.57
CA THR A 272 9.29 -0.58 -10.95
C THR A 272 9.82 -1.59 -11.96
N GLN A 273 11.03 -2.10 -11.76
CA GLN A 273 11.58 -3.20 -12.58
C GLN A 273 10.73 -4.48 -12.46
N HIS A 274 10.31 -4.86 -11.25
CA HIS A 274 9.44 -6.03 -11.04
C HIS A 274 8.05 -5.81 -11.64
N TYR A 275 7.44 -4.62 -11.50
CA TYR A 275 6.18 -4.30 -12.17
C TYR A 275 6.27 -4.46 -13.69
N ARG A 276 7.38 -4.02 -14.30
CA ARG A 276 7.63 -4.22 -15.73
C ARG A 276 7.79 -5.69 -16.11
N ALA A 277 8.48 -6.47 -15.29
CA ALA A 277 8.68 -7.91 -15.51
C ALA A 277 7.38 -8.72 -15.37
N LEU A 278 6.49 -8.32 -14.46
CA LEU A 278 5.21 -8.98 -14.18
C LEU A 278 4.02 -8.34 -14.93
N ASN A 279 4.26 -7.82 -16.12
CA ASN A 279 3.24 -7.11 -16.90
C ASN A 279 2.07 -7.98 -17.36
N GLU A 280 2.18 -9.30 -17.30
CA GLU A 280 1.09 -10.25 -17.53
C GLU A 280 -0.03 -10.13 -16.48
N LEU A 281 0.25 -9.54 -15.31
CA LEU A 281 -0.72 -9.27 -14.26
C LEU A 281 -1.40 -7.89 -14.38
N TRP A 282 -0.96 -7.05 -15.32
CA TRP A 282 -1.58 -5.76 -15.58
C TRP A 282 -3.01 -5.92 -16.11
N ASP A 283 -3.80 -4.87 -15.98
CA ASP A 283 -5.14 -4.83 -16.55
C ASP A 283 -5.12 -4.79 -18.10
N ALA A 284 -6.29 -4.86 -18.70
CA ALA A 284 -6.43 -4.90 -20.16
C ALA A 284 -5.97 -3.58 -20.82
N GLU A 285 -6.20 -2.43 -20.17
CA GLU A 285 -5.79 -1.12 -20.70
C GLU A 285 -4.28 -0.99 -20.74
N ALA A 286 -3.60 -1.33 -19.63
CA ALA A 286 -2.15 -1.26 -19.54
C ALA A 286 -1.46 -2.23 -20.51
N LYS A 287 -2.00 -3.44 -20.66
CA LYS A 287 -1.54 -4.41 -21.68
C LYS A 287 -1.70 -3.88 -23.11
N ALA A 288 -2.84 -3.28 -23.41
CA ALA A 288 -3.08 -2.69 -24.74
C ALA A 288 -2.13 -1.52 -25.02
N ARG A 289 -1.84 -0.69 -24.00
CA ARG A 289 -0.88 0.42 -24.11
C ARG A 289 0.52 -0.10 -24.43
N LYS A 290 0.99 -1.12 -23.68
CA LYS A 290 2.27 -1.79 -23.96
C LYS A 290 2.29 -2.42 -25.37
N GLY A 291 1.22 -3.07 -25.80
CA GLY A 291 1.09 -3.67 -27.13
C GLY A 291 1.20 -2.67 -28.30
N ARG A 292 0.98 -1.37 -28.01
CA ARG A 292 1.19 -0.27 -28.98
C ARG A 292 2.61 0.30 -28.94
N GLY A 293 3.56 -0.38 -28.32
CA GLY A 293 4.96 0.04 -28.22
C GLY A 293 5.24 1.12 -27.17
N ARG A 294 4.28 1.43 -26.27
CA ARG A 294 4.51 2.37 -25.18
C ARG A 294 5.10 1.66 -23.94
N HIS A 295 5.88 2.38 -23.19
CA HIS A 295 6.56 1.87 -21.99
C HIS A 295 6.21 2.73 -20.76
N PRO A 296 5.00 2.60 -20.18
CA PRO A 296 4.49 3.52 -19.17
C PRO A 296 5.28 3.55 -17.84
N LEU A 297 6.14 2.54 -17.61
CA LEU A 297 7.04 2.50 -16.46
C LEU A 297 8.52 2.64 -16.86
N GLY A 298 8.81 3.20 -18.06
CA GLY A 298 10.17 3.37 -18.56
C GLY A 298 10.19 4.26 -19.82
N PHE A 299 10.02 5.56 -19.64
CA PHE A 299 9.96 6.58 -20.70
C PHE A 299 11.15 7.55 -20.59
N ASP A 300 11.40 8.33 -21.62
CA ASP A 300 12.65 9.11 -21.81
C ASP A 300 12.88 10.15 -20.69
N GLN A 301 11.81 10.74 -20.13
CA GLN A 301 11.89 11.74 -19.06
C GLN A 301 12.12 11.15 -17.66
N LEU A 302 12.06 9.80 -17.53
CA LEU A 302 12.19 9.13 -16.24
C LEU A 302 13.66 9.02 -15.82
N ILE A 303 13.98 9.62 -14.68
CA ILE A 303 15.29 9.58 -14.04
C ILE A 303 15.15 8.82 -12.71
N THR A 304 16.01 7.84 -12.47
CA THR A 304 16.11 7.13 -11.18
C THR A 304 17.38 7.52 -10.44
N VAL A 305 17.27 7.69 -9.12
CA VAL A 305 18.39 8.12 -8.26
C VAL A 305 18.76 6.98 -7.31
N ASP A 306 19.92 6.38 -7.52
CA ASP A 306 20.32 5.18 -6.79
C ASP A 306 21.18 5.49 -5.54
N SER A 307 22.04 6.50 -5.60
CA SER A 307 23.00 6.81 -4.52
C SER A 307 22.59 8.02 -3.68
N HIS A 308 23.08 8.05 -2.43
CA HIS A 308 22.90 9.20 -1.54
C HIS A 308 23.61 10.46 -2.07
N SER A 309 24.78 10.30 -2.67
CA SER A 309 25.53 11.42 -3.26
C SER A 309 24.77 12.06 -4.44
N GLN A 310 24.18 11.26 -5.31
CA GLN A 310 23.32 11.76 -6.39
C GLN A 310 22.10 12.49 -5.84
N HIS A 311 21.44 11.91 -4.80
CA HIS A 311 20.33 12.55 -4.12
C HIS A 311 20.68 13.96 -3.61
N GLN A 312 21.76 14.09 -2.85
CA GLN A 312 22.19 15.40 -2.31
C GLN A 312 22.48 16.43 -3.41
N LYS A 313 23.18 16.01 -4.48
CA LYS A 313 23.44 16.87 -5.65
C LYS A 313 22.14 17.33 -6.29
N LEU A 314 21.16 16.43 -6.39
CA LEU A 314 19.88 16.73 -7.02
C LEU A 314 19.03 17.69 -6.19
N VAL A 315 18.97 17.52 -4.85
CA VAL A 315 18.28 18.45 -3.95
C VAL A 315 18.87 19.87 -4.12
N ASN A 316 20.20 19.98 -4.10
CA ASN A 316 20.88 21.27 -4.29
C ASN A 316 20.66 21.86 -5.69
N TYR A 317 20.66 21.02 -6.72
CA TYR A 317 20.40 21.44 -8.09
C TYR A 317 18.99 22.03 -8.24
N LEU A 318 17.96 21.33 -7.77
CA LEU A 318 16.57 21.81 -7.86
C LEU A 318 16.33 23.09 -7.07
N LYS A 319 16.98 23.22 -5.90
CA LYS A 319 16.92 24.47 -5.12
C LYS A 319 17.43 25.70 -5.88
N ASN A 320 18.42 25.52 -6.75
CA ASN A 320 19.16 26.63 -7.37
C ASN A 320 18.88 26.80 -8.87
N SER A 321 18.38 25.79 -9.60
CA SER A 321 18.34 25.80 -11.07
C SER A 321 17.09 26.42 -11.68
N GLY A 322 15.95 26.43 -10.98
CA GLY A 322 14.68 26.85 -11.57
C GLY A 322 14.25 26.02 -12.79
N ARG A 323 14.66 24.74 -12.89
CA ARG A 323 14.22 23.83 -13.95
C ARG A 323 13.00 23.06 -13.51
N PRO A 324 11.93 22.99 -14.35
CA PRO A 324 10.73 22.26 -13.99
C PRO A 324 11.03 20.76 -13.79
N ALA A 325 10.59 20.23 -12.64
CA ALA A 325 10.78 18.83 -12.33
C ALA A 325 9.62 18.25 -11.51
N ILE A 326 9.37 16.95 -11.65
CA ILE A 326 8.47 16.18 -10.80
C ILE A 326 9.34 15.21 -10.01
N VAL A 327 9.31 15.30 -8.68
CA VAL A 327 10.06 14.41 -7.78
C VAL A 327 9.10 13.50 -7.05
N ILE A 328 9.24 12.20 -7.24
CA ILE A 328 8.54 11.15 -6.50
C ILE A 328 9.54 10.51 -5.54
N ALA A 329 9.32 10.66 -4.23
CA ALA A 329 10.25 10.15 -3.23
C ALA A 329 9.55 9.58 -2.00
N ALA A 330 10.16 8.59 -1.36
CA ALA A 330 9.70 8.01 -0.10
C ALA A 330 10.16 8.89 1.10
N SER A 331 9.45 8.93 2.24
CA SER A 331 8.25 8.14 2.54
C SER A 331 6.96 8.87 2.14
N GLY A 332 5.92 8.09 1.90
CA GLY A 332 4.62 8.65 1.50
C GLY A 332 3.92 9.49 2.57
N MET A 333 4.32 9.40 3.85
CA MET A 333 3.78 10.19 4.98
C MET A 333 4.75 11.26 5.47
N CYS A 334 5.85 11.49 4.77
CA CYS A 334 6.89 12.47 5.12
C CYS A 334 7.55 12.25 6.50
N ALA A 335 7.39 11.09 7.11
CA ALA A 335 7.95 10.76 8.42
C ALA A 335 9.44 10.34 8.37
N GLY A 336 10.08 10.45 7.22
CA GLY A 336 11.48 10.09 6.98
C GLY A 336 11.74 9.89 5.50
N GLY A 337 12.93 9.37 5.16
CA GLY A 337 13.31 9.10 3.80
C GLY A 337 13.74 10.34 3.00
N ARG A 338 14.02 10.16 1.71
CA ARG A 338 14.59 11.19 0.86
C ARG A 338 13.67 12.39 0.63
N ILE A 339 12.36 12.21 0.72
CA ILE A 339 11.37 13.28 0.56
C ILE A 339 11.57 14.40 1.59
N VAL A 340 12.00 14.08 2.81
CA VAL A 340 12.22 15.07 3.89
C VAL A 340 13.28 16.08 3.47
N ASN A 341 14.36 15.67 2.82
CA ASN A 341 15.41 16.57 2.36
C ASN A 341 14.90 17.55 1.28
N TYR A 342 14.04 17.08 0.36
CA TYR A 342 13.39 17.93 -0.63
C TYR A 342 12.44 18.93 0.04
N LEU A 343 11.62 18.47 1.00
CA LEU A 343 10.71 19.33 1.73
C LEU A 343 11.47 20.42 2.51
N LYS A 344 12.53 20.07 3.23
CA LYS A 344 13.39 21.04 3.93
C LYS A 344 14.00 22.07 2.99
N ALA A 345 14.39 21.67 1.79
CA ALA A 345 15.03 22.54 0.81
C ALA A 345 14.05 23.43 0.05
N LEU A 346 12.80 22.98 -0.20
CA LEU A 346 11.92 23.57 -1.20
C LEU A 346 10.56 24.03 -0.66
N LEU A 347 10.11 23.66 0.56
CA LEU A 347 8.84 24.15 1.13
C LEU A 347 8.74 25.67 1.27
N GLY A 348 9.87 26.35 1.43
CA GLY A 348 9.96 27.80 1.49
C GLY A 348 9.94 28.49 0.12
N ASP A 349 9.93 27.77 -0.99
CA ASP A 349 9.90 28.34 -2.35
C ASP A 349 8.45 28.32 -2.90
N THR A 350 7.95 29.48 -3.28
CA THR A 350 6.58 29.66 -3.83
C THR A 350 6.36 28.97 -5.17
N ARG A 351 7.44 28.56 -5.88
CA ARG A 351 7.36 27.80 -7.15
C ARG A 351 7.23 26.30 -6.91
N THR A 352 7.33 25.86 -5.66
CA THR A 352 7.19 24.45 -5.30
C THR A 352 5.73 24.11 -5.06
N ASP A 353 5.30 22.97 -5.59
CA ASP A 353 4.01 22.37 -5.33
C ASP A 353 4.21 21.02 -4.61
N VAL A 354 3.58 20.80 -3.47
CA VAL A 354 3.55 19.50 -2.79
C VAL A 354 2.23 18.82 -3.08
N LEU A 355 2.29 17.65 -3.69
CA LEU A 355 1.12 16.89 -4.11
C LEU A 355 0.97 15.61 -3.30
N PHE A 356 0.00 15.56 -2.40
CA PHE A 356 -0.38 14.36 -1.67
C PHE A 356 -1.35 13.48 -2.48
N VAL A 357 -0.97 12.23 -2.67
CA VAL A 357 -1.69 11.24 -3.48
C VAL A 357 -2.13 10.01 -2.68
N GLY A 358 -1.90 10.02 -1.38
CA GLY A 358 -2.22 8.93 -0.44
C GLY A 358 -2.73 9.44 0.90
N TYR A 359 -3.17 8.51 1.73
CA TYR A 359 -3.56 8.79 3.10
C TYR A 359 -2.38 9.34 3.90
N GLN A 360 -2.67 10.33 4.75
CA GLN A 360 -1.70 10.89 5.70
C GLN A 360 -2.20 10.62 7.11
N ALA A 361 -1.51 9.76 7.84
CA ALA A 361 -1.87 9.41 9.21
C ALA A 361 -1.72 10.61 10.15
N GLN A 362 -2.63 10.73 11.10
CA GLN A 362 -2.55 11.77 12.12
C GLN A 362 -1.23 11.67 12.91
N GLY A 363 -0.62 12.82 13.19
CA GLY A 363 0.69 12.88 13.88
C GLY A 363 1.89 12.67 12.96
N THR A 364 1.69 12.61 11.63
CA THR A 364 2.80 12.60 10.66
C THR A 364 3.06 14.00 10.09
N PRO A 365 4.32 14.32 9.69
CA PRO A 365 4.62 15.59 9.04
C PRO A 365 3.81 15.84 7.77
N GLY A 366 3.48 14.79 7.00
CA GLY A 366 2.62 14.92 5.83
C GLY A 366 1.21 15.40 6.18
N SER A 367 0.64 14.91 7.28
CA SER A 367 -0.66 15.37 7.81
C SER A 367 -0.60 16.84 8.23
N ASP A 368 0.50 17.26 8.86
CA ASP A 368 0.69 18.65 9.30
C ASP A 368 0.87 19.59 8.10
N ILE A 369 1.62 19.19 7.07
CA ILE A 369 1.75 19.96 5.84
C ILE A 369 0.40 20.14 5.14
N GLN A 370 -0.41 19.07 5.05
CA GLN A 370 -1.76 19.16 4.48
C GLN A 370 -2.67 20.12 5.27
N ARG A 371 -2.55 20.10 6.59
CA ARG A 371 -3.41 20.88 7.48
C ARG A 371 -3.01 22.35 7.54
N TYR A 372 -1.73 22.64 7.70
CA TYR A 372 -1.23 23.99 7.97
C TYR A 372 -0.72 24.72 6.71
N GLY A 373 -0.31 23.97 5.68
CA GLY A 373 0.25 24.51 4.45
C GLY A 373 -0.68 25.45 3.69
N PRO A 374 -1.97 25.14 3.48
CA PRO A 374 -2.89 26.03 2.77
C PRO A 374 -3.08 27.40 3.42
N ALA A 375 -2.78 27.53 4.72
CA ALA A 375 -2.84 28.78 5.46
C ALA A 375 -1.47 29.47 5.61
N GLY A 376 -0.41 29.00 4.92
CA GLY A 376 0.94 29.54 5.02
C GLY A 376 1.56 29.28 6.39
N GLY A 377 1.26 28.13 7.02
CA GLY A 377 1.79 27.73 8.32
C GLY A 377 3.20 27.16 8.25
N TYR A 378 3.54 26.30 9.18
CA TYR A 378 4.86 25.64 9.26
C TYR A 378 4.71 24.16 9.65
N VAL A 379 5.80 23.41 9.45
CA VAL A 379 5.94 22.02 9.87
C VAL A 379 7.31 21.80 10.52
N TYR A 380 7.40 20.84 11.44
CA TYR A 380 8.68 20.36 11.95
C TYR A 380 9.15 19.14 11.13
N LEU A 381 10.38 19.21 10.60
CA LEU A 381 11.04 18.12 9.87
C LEU A 381 12.44 17.92 10.47
N ASP A 382 12.72 16.75 11.04
CA ASP A 382 13.95 16.46 11.79
C ASP A 382 14.26 17.56 12.82
N ASP A 383 13.27 17.91 13.66
CA ASP A 383 13.34 18.97 14.68
C ASP A 383 13.59 20.40 14.16
N GLU A 384 13.61 20.60 12.85
CA GLU A 384 13.77 21.91 12.20
C GLU A 384 12.40 22.47 11.80
N LYS A 385 12.13 23.72 12.21
CA LYS A 385 10.91 24.43 11.82
C LYS A 385 11.04 24.96 10.39
N ILE A 386 10.15 24.50 9.50
CA ILE A 386 10.13 24.91 8.08
C ILE A 386 8.83 25.64 7.80
N ASP A 387 8.91 26.90 7.36
CA ASP A 387 7.76 27.67 6.91
C ASP A 387 7.28 27.19 5.54
N ILE A 388 5.98 27.06 5.35
CA ILE A 388 5.37 26.54 4.13
C ILE A 388 4.92 27.71 3.26
N LYS A 389 5.60 27.92 2.12
CA LYS A 389 5.21 28.86 1.07
C LYS A 389 4.81 28.15 -0.22
N ALA A 390 5.15 26.87 -0.32
CA ALA A 390 4.80 25.99 -1.42
C ALA A 390 3.28 25.83 -1.56
N GLY A 391 2.79 25.61 -2.78
CA GLY A 391 1.43 25.18 -3.05
C GLY A 391 1.18 23.78 -2.49
N ILE A 392 0.07 23.58 -1.75
CA ILE A 392 -0.26 22.29 -1.15
C ILE A 392 -1.53 21.73 -1.79
N TYR A 393 -1.41 20.55 -2.39
CA TYR A 393 -2.50 19.89 -3.12
C TYR A 393 -2.72 18.48 -2.58
N THR A 394 -3.98 18.04 -2.61
CA THR A 394 -4.37 16.66 -2.28
C THR A 394 -5.27 16.12 -3.38
N LEU A 395 -4.86 15.00 -3.99
CA LEU A 395 -5.66 14.29 -4.99
C LEU A 395 -6.10 12.92 -4.43
N SER A 396 -7.26 12.90 -3.77
CA SER A 396 -7.82 11.68 -3.16
C SER A 396 -8.15 10.58 -4.19
N GLY A 397 -8.36 10.95 -5.45
CA GLY A 397 -8.57 10.03 -6.56
C GLY A 397 -7.42 9.06 -6.85
N TYR A 398 -6.24 9.29 -6.27
CA TYR A 398 -5.09 8.38 -6.31
C TYR A 398 -5.01 7.41 -5.13
N SER A 399 -5.93 7.43 -4.18
CA SER A 399 -5.88 6.45 -3.09
C SER A 399 -5.91 5.01 -3.63
N ALA A 400 -5.04 4.14 -3.11
CA ALA A 400 -5.00 2.73 -3.48
C ALA A 400 -6.20 1.96 -2.95
N HIS A 401 -6.75 2.38 -1.80
CA HIS A 401 -7.86 1.69 -1.14
C HIS A 401 -9.20 1.96 -1.81
N ALA A 402 -10.08 1.00 -1.70
CA ALA A 402 -11.49 1.15 -1.97
C ALA A 402 -12.12 2.22 -1.07
N ASP A 403 -13.01 3.03 -1.61
CA ASP A 403 -13.83 3.96 -0.84
C ASP A 403 -15.08 3.29 -0.25
N GLN A 404 -15.86 4.02 0.55
CA GLN A 404 -17.07 3.48 1.19
C GLN A 404 -18.00 2.79 0.19
N LYS A 405 -18.26 3.41 -0.95
CA LYS A 405 -19.11 2.87 -2.00
C LYS A 405 -18.56 1.57 -2.59
N ASN A 406 -17.25 1.49 -2.77
CA ASN A 406 -16.59 0.29 -3.30
C ASN A 406 -16.61 -0.85 -2.29
N LEU A 407 -16.36 -0.57 -1.00
CA LEU A 407 -16.46 -1.54 0.09
C LEU A 407 -17.90 -2.09 0.21
N ILE A 408 -18.90 -1.21 0.17
CA ILE A 408 -20.32 -1.59 0.15
C ILE A 408 -20.62 -2.47 -1.07
N ASN A 409 -20.16 -2.07 -2.26
CA ASN A 409 -20.38 -2.83 -3.48
C ASN A 409 -19.69 -4.19 -3.47
N PHE A 410 -18.53 -4.33 -2.83
CA PHE A 410 -17.86 -5.62 -2.65
C PHE A 410 -18.76 -6.61 -1.91
N VAL A 411 -19.45 -6.18 -0.86
CA VAL A 411 -20.43 -7.01 -0.14
C VAL A 411 -21.74 -7.14 -0.91
N LYS A 412 -22.27 -6.04 -1.44
CA LYS A 412 -23.58 -6.01 -2.13
C LYS A 412 -23.64 -6.94 -3.34
N ARG A 413 -22.54 -7.14 -4.05
CA ARG A 413 -22.45 -7.98 -5.26
C ARG A 413 -22.26 -9.47 -4.98
N MET A 414 -22.01 -9.89 -3.74
CA MET A 414 -21.97 -11.31 -3.40
C MET A 414 -23.33 -11.95 -3.64
N ARG A 415 -23.37 -13.12 -4.27
CA ARG A 415 -24.63 -13.86 -4.47
C ARG A 415 -25.18 -14.40 -3.15
N HIS A 416 -24.30 -14.93 -2.29
CA HIS A 416 -24.63 -15.37 -0.95
C HIS A 416 -23.95 -14.45 0.06
N LYS A 417 -24.76 -13.70 0.80
CA LYS A 417 -24.29 -12.69 1.76
C LYS A 417 -23.70 -13.35 3.01
N PRO A 418 -22.71 -12.71 3.66
CA PRO A 418 -22.16 -13.20 4.93
C PRO A 418 -23.22 -13.21 6.04
N LYS A 419 -23.12 -14.22 6.91
CA LYS A 419 -23.84 -14.27 8.17
C LYS A 419 -23.12 -13.47 9.27
N GLU A 420 -21.79 -13.34 9.14
CA GLU A 420 -20.94 -12.55 10.03
C GLU A 420 -20.00 -11.66 9.22
N ILE A 421 -19.90 -10.38 9.62
CA ILE A 421 -18.95 -9.42 9.02
C ILE A 421 -18.14 -8.79 10.15
N ARG A 422 -16.82 -8.87 10.06
CA ARG A 422 -15.88 -8.22 10.97
C ARG A 422 -15.18 -7.08 10.24
N ILE A 423 -15.32 -5.87 10.78
CA ILE A 423 -14.77 -4.65 10.17
C ILE A 423 -13.47 -4.32 10.89
N VAL A 424 -12.36 -4.34 10.15
CA VAL A 424 -10.99 -4.11 10.63
C VAL A 424 -10.30 -3.05 9.80
N HIS A 425 -9.06 -2.75 10.09
CA HIS A 425 -8.17 -1.92 9.26
C HIS A 425 -8.81 -0.57 8.86
N GLY A 426 -8.98 0.31 9.83
CA GLY A 426 -9.58 1.64 9.65
C GLY A 426 -9.72 2.36 10.99
N ASP A 427 -9.90 3.67 10.94
CA ASP A 427 -10.21 4.48 12.08
C ASP A 427 -11.60 4.16 12.66
N TRP A 428 -11.80 4.41 13.93
CA TRP A 428 -13.07 4.12 14.61
C TRP A 428 -14.29 4.71 13.90
N GLN A 429 -14.18 5.94 13.41
CA GLN A 429 -15.26 6.61 12.69
C GLN A 429 -15.57 5.89 11.37
N ALA A 430 -14.55 5.53 10.59
CA ALA A 430 -14.69 4.83 9.33
C ALA A 430 -15.36 3.46 9.53
N LYS A 431 -14.93 2.70 10.53
CA LYS A 431 -15.54 1.41 10.92
C LYS A 431 -17.02 1.56 11.27
N ARG A 432 -17.35 2.57 12.10
CA ARG A 432 -18.72 2.81 12.55
C ARG A 432 -19.65 3.19 11.40
N LEU A 433 -19.20 4.06 10.49
CA LEU A 433 -20.01 4.49 9.35
C LEU A 433 -20.17 3.35 8.33
N LEU A 434 -19.11 2.59 8.04
CA LEU A 434 -19.20 1.41 7.21
C LEU A 434 -20.14 0.36 7.81
N LYS A 435 -20.07 0.11 9.14
CA LYS A 435 -20.99 -0.80 9.84
C LYS A 435 -22.44 -0.42 9.61
N ALA A 436 -22.78 0.86 9.78
CA ALA A 436 -24.15 1.34 9.55
C ALA A 436 -24.63 1.01 8.12
N LYS A 437 -23.79 1.30 7.12
CA LYS A 437 -24.11 1.01 5.71
C LYS A 437 -24.21 -0.48 5.39
N LEU A 438 -23.34 -1.30 5.96
CA LEU A 438 -23.41 -2.75 5.78
C LEU A 438 -24.64 -3.35 6.45
N THR A 439 -25.11 -2.79 7.59
CA THR A 439 -26.35 -3.23 8.25
C THR A 439 -27.58 -3.00 7.36
N GLU A 440 -27.60 -1.90 6.60
CA GLU A 440 -28.67 -1.61 5.64
C GLU A 440 -28.79 -2.70 4.53
N ILE A 441 -27.65 -3.23 4.05
CA ILE A 441 -27.59 -4.18 2.94
C ILE A 441 -27.55 -5.66 3.37
N CYS A 442 -27.21 -5.93 4.62
CA CYS A 442 -27.15 -7.26 5.23
C CYS A 442 -27.84 -7.26 6.61
N PRO A 443 -29.16 -7.02 6.69
CA PRO A 443 -29.87 -6.81 7.97
C PRO A 443 -29.87 -8.03 8.89
N THR A 444 -29.65 -9.22 8.34
CA THR A 444 -29.61 -10.48 9.11
C THR A 444 -28.19 -10.88 9.53
N ALA A 445 -27.17 -10.16 9.07
CA ALA A 445 -25.79 -10.48 9.40
C ALA A 445 -25.40 -9.93 10.77
N ASN A 446 -24.59 -10.68 11.50
CA ASN A 446 -23.92 -10.19 12.70
C ASN A 446 -22.71 -9.35 12.27
N ILE A 447 -22.81 -8.01 12.42
CA ILE A 447 -21.75 -7.09 12.00
C ILE A 447 -21.02 -6.56 13.23
N LEU A 448 -19.74 -6.92 13.33
CA LEU A 448 -18.88 -6.65 14.47
C LEU A 448 -17.76 -5.67 14.11
N ILE A 449 -17.42 -4.79 15.04
CA ILE A 449 -16.12 -4.11 15.09
C ILE A 449 -15.37 -4.79 16.22
N PRO A 450 -14.35 -5.61 15.93
CA PRO A 450 -13.57 -6.29 16.95
C PRO A 450 -12.95 -5.28 17.92
N LYS A 451 -12.82 -5.70 19.17
CA LYS A 451 -12.04 -4.96 20.20
C LYS A 451 -10.65 -5.61 20.25
N GLY A 452 -9.61 -4.79 20.47
CA GLY A 452 -8.26 -5.28 20.71
C GLY A 452 -8.15 -6.02 22.03
#